data_3dd8d568c8043befaa7144242856daac
#
_entry.id   3dd8d568c8043befaa7144242856daac
#
_cell.length_a   1.000
_cell.length_b   1.000
_cell.length_c   1.000
_cell.angle_alpha   90.00
_cell.angle_beta   90.00
_cell.angle_gamma   90.00
#
_symmetry.space_group_name_H-M   'P 1'
#
loop_
_entity.id
_entity.type
_entity.pdbx_description
1 polymer ?
#
loop_
_entity_poly.entity_id
_entity_poly.type
_entity_poly.pdbx_seq_one_letter_code
_entity_poly.pdbx_strand_id
1 'polypeptide(L)'
;MKRIYIRDAEQISLQQPLSEEWMLAPVYCREPYARAVDPDFRLWLSSAESRRLGRILKRALVIGRVIADKTGIGTPDAILVGTGLGCMENTERILEPLCRDGEQMLSPTHFMQSTHNTIAALLAIHSGAHGYNITYSH
;
A
#
# COMPACT_ATOMS: atom_id res chain seq x y z
N MET A 1 30.72 -1.37 -14.88
CA MET A 1 29.31 -0.97 -14.76
C MET A 1 28.64 -1.90 -13.74
N LYS A 2 28.05 -1.39 -12.65
CA LYS A 2 27.32 -2.24 -11.68
C LYS A 2 26.04 -2.74 -12.36
N ARG A 3 25.78 -4.05 -12.30
CA ARG A 3 24.55 -4.63 -12.82
C ARG A 3 23.44 -4.46 -11.78
N ILE A 4 22.23 -4.14 -12.23
CA ILE A 4 21.02 -4.01 -11.41
C ILE A 4 20.11 -5.18 -11.76
N TYR A 5 19.52 -5.81 -10.75
CA TYR A 5 18.67 -6.97 -10.92
C TYR A 5 17.34 -6.74 -10.19
N ILE A 6 16.23 -7.18 -10.78
CA ILE A 6 14.98 -7.39 -10.07
C ILE A 6 15.13 -8.69 -9.29
N ARG A 7 15.03 -8.62 -7.98
CA ARG A 7 15.19 -9.79 -7.11
C ARG A 7 13.86 -10.49 -6.86
N ASP A 8 12.79 -9.71 -6.72
CA ASP A 8 11.43 -10.22 -6.52
C ASP A 8 10.41 -9.17 -6.95
N ALA A 9 9.18 -9.61 -7.22
CA ALA A 9 8.04 -8.76 -7.54
C ALA A 9 6.76 -9.39 -7.04
N GLU A 10 5.89 -8.57 -6.44
CA GLU A 10 4.59 -9.00 -5.94
C GLU A 10 3.48 -8.08 -6.42
N GLN A 11 2.26 -8.60 -6.48
CA GLN A 11 1.11 -7.83 -6.92
C GLN A 11 -0.14 -8.09 -6.06
N ILE A 12 -1.00 -7.08 -5.99
CA ILE A 12 -2.40 -7.19 -5.60
C ILE A 12 -3.21 -6.55 -6.72
N SER A 13 -3.91 -7.36 -7.48
CA SER A 13 -4.67 -6.97 -8.67
C SER A 13 -5.99 -7.75 -8.74
N LEU A 14 -6.59 -7.87 -9.90
CA LEU A 14 -7.74 -8.76 -10.12
C LEU A 14 -7.36 -10.25 -10.10
N GLN A 15 -6.07 -10.55 -10.10
CA GLN A 15 -5.56 -11.92 -10.02
C GLN A 15 -5.61 -12.44 -8.58
N GLN A 16 -5.46 -13.76 -8.41
CA GLN A 16 -5.25 -14.35 -7.08
C GLN A 16 -4.02 -13.70 -6.43
N PRO A 17 -4.18 -13.05 -5.25
CA PRO A 17 -3.09 -12.35 -4.61
C PRO A 17 -2.03 -13.30 -4.08
N LEU A 18 -0.77 -12.87 -4.11
CA LEU A 18 0.39 -13.58 -3.56
C LEU A 18 0.57 -15.01 -4.12
N SER A 19 0.10 -15.26 -5.34
CA SER A 19 0.23 -16.52 -6.08
C SER A 19 0.84 -16.26 -7.45
N GLU A 20 1.62 -17.19 -7.95
CA GLU A 20 2.20 -17.13 -9.29
C GLU A 20 1.31 -17.82 -10.36
N GLU A 21 0.23 -18.46 -9.94
CA GLU A 21 -0.69 -19.20 -10.84
C GLU A 21 -1.31 -18.30 -11.93
N TRP A 22 -1.47 -17.02 -11.65
CA TRP A 22 -1.97 -16.05 -12.62
C TRP A 22 -1.12 -15.95 -13.89
N MET A 23 0.18 -16.26 -13.82
CA MET A 23 1.04 -16.26 -15.00
C MET A 23 0.68 -17.36 -15.99
N LEU A 24 0.12 -18.46 -15.50
CA LEU A 24 -0.31 -19.60 -16.32
C LEU A 24 -1.76 -19.45 -16.79
N ALA A 25 -2.62 -18.86 -15.97
CA ALA A 25 -4.05 -18.70 -16.25
C ALA A 25 -4.53 -17.29 -15.81
N PRO A 26 -4.14 -16.23 -16.54
CA PRO A 26 -4.49 -14.87 -16.14
C PRO A 26 -5.98 -14.60 -16.29
N VAL A 27 -6.57 -13.98 -15.27
CA VAL A 27 -7.95 -13.48 -15.32
C VAL A 27 -7.97 -12.17 -16.09
N TYR A 28 -8.80 -12.09 -17.12
CA TYR A 28 -8.98 -10.87 -17.91
C TYR A 28 -10.27 -10.16 -17.50
N CYS A 29 -10.19 -8.84 -17.29
CA CYS A 29 -11.35 -7.99 -17.10
C CYS A 29 -11.68 -7.29 -18.41
N ARG A 30 -12.95 -7.36 -18.84
CA ARG A 30 -13.46 -6.63 -20.02
C ARG A 30 -14.15 -5.33 -19.63
N GLU A 31 -14.42 -5.14 -18.35
CA GLU A 31 -15.02 -3.94 -17.80
C GLU A 31 -13.96 -2.83 -17.64
N PRO A 32 -14.36 -1.54 -17.74
CA PRO A 32 -13.44 -0.43 -17.59
C PRO A 32 -12.79 -0.35 -16.18
N TYR A 33 -13.40 -1.00 -15.21
CA TYR A 33 -12.90 -1.04 -13.82
C TYR A 33 -12.93 -2.46 -13.27
N ALA A 34 -11.82 -2.89 -12.71
CA ALA A 34 -11.71 -4.16 -12.01
C ALA A 34 -11.38 -3.92 -10.52
N ARG A 35 -12.01 -4.69 -9.64
CA ARG A 35 -11.63 -4.69 -8.24
C ARG A 35 -10.46 -5.63 -8.01
N ALA A 36 -9.45 -5.15 -7.30
CA ALA A 36 -8.37 -6.00 -6.85
C ALA A 36 -8.88 -7.02 -5.81
N VAL A 37 -8.37 -8.23 -5.89
CA VAL A 37 -8.61 -9.29 -4.91
C VAL A 37 -7.63 -9.10 -3.76
N ASP A 38 -8.14 -8.82 -2.58
CA ASP A 38 -7.29 -8.60 -1.40
C ASP A 38 -6.83 -9.94 -0.80
N PRO A 39 -5.58 -10.04 -0.34
CA PRO A 39 -5.14 -11.17 0.47
C PRO A 39 -5.82 -11.17 1.85
N ASP A 40 -5.77 -12.29 2.58
CA ASP A 40 -6.19 -12.27 3.98
C ASP A 40 -5.18 -11.46 4.82
N PHE A 41 -5.53 -10.20 5.06
CA PHE A 41 -4.68 -9.28 5.82
C PHE A 41 -4.34 -9.77 7.23
N ARG A 42 -5.15 -10.65 7.83
CA ARG A 42 -4.94 -11.20 9.18
C ARG A 42 -3.70 -12.08 9.28
N LEU A 43 -3.26 -12.64 8.16
CA LEU A 43 -2.02 -13.41 8.09
C LEU A 43 -0.76 -12.54 8.23
N TRP A 44 -0.89 -11.25 7.93
CA TRP A 44 0.24 -10.33 7.80
C TRP A 44 0.19 -9.14 8.75
N LEU A 45 -1.01 -8.75 9.18
CA LEU A 45 -1.25 -7.57 10.01
C LEU A 45 -1.95 -7.95 11.30
N SER A 46 -1.51 -7.40 12.42
CA SER A 46 -2.25 -7.49 13.67
C SER A 46 -3.60 -6.78 13.57
N SER A 47 -4.55 -7.19 14.41
CA SER A 47 -5.87 -6.55 14.47
C SER A 47 -5.78 -5.05 14.80
N ALA A 48 -4.78 -4.64 15.59
CA ALA A 48 -4.57 -3.24 15.96
C ALA A 48 -4.08 -2.40 14.77
N GLU A 49 -3.11 -2.91 14.00
CA GLU A 49 -2.62 -2.28 12.76
C GLU A 49 -3.75 -2.18 11.73
N SER A 50 -4.42 -3.32 11.49
CA SER A 50 -5.45 -3.41 10.46
C SER A 50 -6.61 -2.44 10.66
N ARG A 51 -7.02 -2.17 11.93
CA ARG A 51 -8.11 -1.23 12.20
C ARG A 51 -7.80 0.22 11.91
N ARG A 52 -6.52 0.61 11.98
CA ARG A 52 -6.07 2.00 11.80
C ARG A 52 -5.71 2.36 10.37
N LEU A 53 -5.58 1.39 9.48
CA LEU A 53 -5.08 1.58 8.13
C LEU A 53 -6.19 1.52 7.10
N GLY A 54 -6.19 2.44 6.15
CA GLY A 54 -6.96 2.36 4.92
C GLY A 54 -6.52 1.17 4.05
N ARG A 55 -7.35 0.77 3.10
CA ARG A 55 -7.12 -0.43 2.29
C ARG A 55 -5.80 -0.40 1.51
N ILE A 56 -5.48 0.74 0.89
CA ILE A 56 -4.23 0.88 0.12
C ILE A 56 -2.99 0.72 1.01
N LEU A 57 -3.05 1.21 2.25
CA LEU A 57 -1.96 1.09 3.21
C LEU A 57 -1.76 -0.36 3.68
N LYS A 58 -2.86 -1.10 3.89
CA LYS A 58 -2.80 -2.55 4.19
C LYS A 58 -2.14 -3.32 3.06
N ARG A 59 -2.55 -3.06 1.82
CA ARG A 59 -1.97 -3.67 0.62
C ARG A 59 -0.46 -3.41 0.53
N ALA A 60 -0.06 -2.15 0.70
CA ALA A 60 1.36 -1.77 0.65
C ALA A 60 2.19 -2.48 1.72
N LEU A 61 1.70 -2.53 2.98
CA LEU A 61 2.40 -3.24 4.06
C LEU A 61 2.51 -4.73 3.81
N VAL A 62 1.44 -5.37 3.35
CA VAL A 62 1.48 -6.81 3.05
C VAL A 62 2.50 -7.10 1.96
N ILE A 63 2.47 -6.38 0.84
CA ILE A 63 3.46 -6.53 -0.24
C ILE A 63 4.88 -6.33 0.30
N GLY A 64 5.12 -5.27 1.07
CA GLY A 64 6.44 -5.02 1.66
C GLY A 64 6.92 -6.16 2.56
N ARG A 65 6.05 -6.73 3.39
CA ARG A 65 6.37 -7.87 4.27
C ARG A 65 6.63 -9.15 3.47
N VAL A 66 5.81 -9.44 2.47
CA VAL A 66 5.99 -10.61 1.60
C VAL A 66 7.33 -10.55 0.87
N ILE A 67 7.65 -9.40 0.27
CA ILE A 67 8.94 -9.21 -0.42
C ILE A 67 10.10 -9.33 0.57
N ALA A 68 10.01 -8.74 1.76
CA ALA A 68 11.03 -8.86 2.79
C ALA A 68 11.29 -10.31 3.20
N ASP A 69 10.22 -11.08 3.45
CA ASP A 69 10.29 -12.50 3.79
C ASP A 69 10.90 -13.33 2.67
N LYS A 70 10.46 -13.14 1.43
CA LYS A 70 10.96 -13.89 0.27
C LYS A 70 12.43 -13.59 -0.04
N THR A 71 12.82 -12.33 0.09
CA THR A 71 14.19 -11.90 -0.28
C THR A 71 15.19 -11.95 0.86
N GLY A 72 14.71 -12.01 2.10
CA GLY A 72 15.53 -11.86 3.31
C GLY A 72 16.06 -10.43 3.54
N ILE A 73 15.52 -9.44 2.81
CA ILE A 73 15.89 -8.02 2.97
C ILE A 73 14.99 -7.41 4.04
N GLY A 74 15.53 -7.18 5.24
CA GLY A 74 14.79 -6.58 6.34
C GLY A 74 14.63 -5.06 6.21
N THR A 75 15.73 -4.36 5.89
CA THR A 75 15.77 -2.89 5.82
C THR A 75 16.24 -2.46 4.44
N PRO A 76 15.38 -1.84 3.62
CA PRO A 76 15.77 -1.34 2.31
C PRO A 76 16.59 -0.05 2.41
N ASP A 77 17.56 0.13 1.50
CA ASP A 77 18.35 1.36 1.40
C ASP A 77 17.54 2.54 0.84
N ALA A 78 16.50 2.24 0.05
CA ALA A 78 15.62 3.25 -0.52
C ALA A 78 14.21 2.70 -0.73
N ILE A 79 13.23 3.60 -0.61
CA ILE A 79 11.82 3.33 -0.91
C ILE A 79 11.34 4.37 -1.91
N LEU A 80 10.86 3.91 -3.06
CA LEU A 80 10.29 4.74 -4.10
C LEU A 80 8.84 4.31 -4.34
N VAL A 81 7.91 5.24 -4.24
CA VAL A 81 6.49 4.99 -4.47
C VAL A 81 5.98 5.86 -5.61
N GLY A 82 5.27 5.24 -6.55
CA GLY A 82 4.49 5.95 -7.56
C GLY A 82 3.01 5.79 -7.25
N THR A 83 2.24 6.87 -7.29
CA THR A 83 0.80 6.83 -7.06
C THR A 83 0.06 7.91 -7.85
N GLY A 84 -1.11 7.59 -8.39
CA GLY A 84 -1.99 8.59 -9.02
C GLY A 84 -2.88 9.30 -8.01
N LEU A 85 -3.56 8.54 -7.15
CA LEU A 85 -4.59 9.05 -6.24
C LEU A 85 -4.16 9.08 -4.75
N GLY A 86 -2.99 8.56 -4.43
CA GLY A 86 -2.52 8.48 -3.04
C GLY A 86 -3.48 7.70 -2.14
N CYS A 87 -3.73 8.23 -0.96
CA CYS A 87 -4.62 7.64 0.05
C CYS A 87 -6.04 8.23 -0.04
N MET A 88 -6.65 8.20 -1.23
CA MET A 88 -7.96 8.82 -1.52
C MET A 88 -9.05 8.40 -0.53
N GLU A 89 -9.10 7.13 -0.12
CA GLU A 89 -10.07 6.64 0.88
C GLU A 89 -10.02 7.46 2.18
N ASN A 90 -8.82 7.81 2.64
CA ASN A 90 -8.67 8.63 3.85
C ASN A 90 -8.99 10.10 3.59
N THR A 91 -8.70 10.60 2.40
CA THR A 91 -9.09 11.95 1.97
C THR A 91 -10.60 12.11 1.94
N GLU A 92 -11.32 11.16 1.38
CA GLU A 92 -12.80 11.15 1.39
C GLU A 92 -13.37 11.13 2.81
N ARG A 93 -12.81 10.29 3.69
CA ARG A 93 -13.22 10.21 5.10
C ARG A 93 -13.00 11.50 5.90
N ILE A 94 -12.17 12.42 5.42
CA ILE A 94 -12.00 13.75 6.02
C ILE A 94 -12.92 14.76 5.37
N LEU A 95 -12.95 14.78 4.04
CA LEU A 95 -13.68 15.80 3.29
C LEU A 95 -15.19 15.65 3.44
N GLU A 96 -15.71 14.42 3.48
CA GLU A 96 -17.14 14.19 3.62
C GLU A 96 -17.71 14.76 4.94
N PRO A 97 -17.16 14.43 6.13
CA PRO A 97 -17.59 15.06 7.38
C PRO A 97 -17.32 16.57 7.40
N LEU A 98 -16.18 17.02 6.88
CA LEU A 98 -15.84 18.44 6.82
C LEU A 98 -16.89 19.26 6.05
N CYS A 99 -17.33 18.75 4.91
CA CYS A 99 -18.35 19.43 4.09
C CYS A 99 -19.75 19.39 4.72
N ARG A 100 -20.06 18.32 5.45
CA ARG A 100 -21.38 18.13 6.06
C ARG A 100 -21.53 18.81 7.42
N ASP A 101 -20.53 18.66 8.28
CA ASP A 101 -20.61 18.98 9.71
C ASP A 101 -19.60 20.09 10.11
N GLY A 102 -18.80 20.59 9.16
CA GLY A 102 -17.72 21.57 9.42
C GLY A 102 -16.52 20.92 10.09
N GLU A 103 -15.69 21.73 10.75
CA GLU A 103 -14.43 21.28 11.35
C GLU A 103 -14.60 20.44 12.63
N GLN A 104 -15.82 20.19 13.04
CA GLN A 104 -16.10 19.43 14.25
C GLN A 104 -15.89 17.93 14.02
N MET A 105 -15.26 17.26 14.98
CA MET A 105 -15.14 15.78 15.00
C MET A 105 -14.24 15.16 13.90
N LEU A 106 -13.34 15.92 13.29
CA LEU A 106 -12.39 15.35 12.33
C LEU A 106 -11.40 14.40 13.00
N SER A 107 -11.17 13.23 12.37
CA SER A 107 -10.20 12.26 12.88
C SER A 107 -8.77 12.64 12.50
N PRO A 108 -7.87 12.92 13.47
CA PRO A 108 -6.47 13.19 13.17
C PRO A 108 -5.78 12.05 12.42
N THR A 109 -6.18 10.81 12.69
CA THR A 109 -5.63 9.62 12.03
C THR A 109 -5.89 9.64 10.52
N HIS A 110 -7.11 9.97 10.12
CA HIS A 110 -7.43 10.06 8.69
C HIS A 110 -6.70 11.20 8.02
N PHE A 111 -6.58 12.35 8.69
CA PHE A 111 -5.79 13.48 8.20
C PHE A 111 -4.33 13.10 7.96
N MET A 112 -3.67 12.49 8.94
CA MET A 112 -2.28 12.05 8.80
C MET A 112 -2.09 11.02 7.68
N GLN A 113 -3.10 10.20 7.41
CA GLN A 113 -3.04 9.15 6.40
C GLN A 113 -3.58 9.58 5.02
N SER A 114 -3.99 10.81 4.82
CA SER A 114 -4.53 11.30 3.54
C SER A 114 -3.47 11.71 2.53
N THR A 115 -2.24 11.95 3.00
CA THR A 115 -1.17 12.46 2.13
C THR A 115 -0.60 11.39 1.20
N HIS A 116 -0.10 11.79 0.03
CA HIS A 116 0.44 10.87 -0.99
C HIS A 116 1.66 10.09 -0.50
N ASN A 117 2.50 10.70 0.35
CA ASN A 117 3.71 10.07 0.89
C ASN A 117 3.44 9.09 2.04
N THR A 118 2.22 8.94 2.51
CA THR A 118 1.89 8.04 3.63
C THR A 118 2.29 6.60 3.34
N ILE A 119 2.13 6.13 2.10
CA ILE A 119 2.52 4.76 1.73
C ILE A 119 4.02 4.55 1.96
N ALA A 120 4.86 5.44 1.41
CA ALA A 120 6.31 5.35 1.53
C ALA A 120 6.78 5.51 3.00
N ALA A 121 6.19 6.45 3.73
CA ALA A 121 6.49 6.68 5.13
C ALA A 121 6.13 5.46 6.00
N LEU A 122 4.95 4.85 5.76
CA LEU A 122 4.50 3.66 6.47
C LEU A 122 5.43 2.46 6.23
N LEU A 123 5.84 2.23 4.99
CA LEU A 123 6.81 1.19 4.65
C LEU A 123 8.15 1.42 5.34
N ALA A 124 8.65 2.66 5.35
CA ALA A 124 9.90 3.02 6.03
C ALA A 124 9.84 2.76 7.53
N ILE A 125 8.77 3.18 8.20
CA ILE A 125 8.57 2.96 9.64
C ILE A 125 8.56 1.47 9.97
N HIS A 126 7.83 0.67 9.19
CA HIS A 126 7.69 -0.76 9.45
C HIS A 126 8.93 -1.59 9.10
N SER A 127 9.75 -1.14 8.15
CA SER A 127 11.01 -1.80 7.80
C SER A 127 12.23 -1.24 8.53
N GLY A 128 12.06 -0.20 9.35
CA GLY A 128 13.17 0.50 9.99
C GLY A 128 14.11 1.20 9.01
N ALA A 129 13.60 1.57 7.81
CA ALA A 129 14.39 2.21 6.78
C ALA A 129 14.61 3.69 7.11
N HIS A 130 15.87 4.12 7.10
CA HIS A 130 16.30 5.51 7.30
C HIS A 130 16.94 6.11 6.04
N GLY A 131 16.93 5.37 4.95
CA GLY A 131 17.52 5.76 3.68
C GLY A 131 16.62 6.68 2.85
N TYR A 132 16.89 6.72 1.55
CA TYR A 132 16.16 7.57 0.63
C TYR A 132 14.68 7.17 0.52
N ASN A 133 13.77 8.14 0.68
CA ASN A 133 12.34 7.91 0.64
C ASN A 133 11.66 8.99 -0.20
N ILE A 134 11.01 8.60 -1.29
CA ILE A 134 10.33 9.55 -2.18
C ILE A 134 9.02 8.97 -2.71
N THR A 135 8.04 9.83 -2.87
CA THR A 135 6.77 9.54 -3.52
C THR A 135 6.58 10.43 -4.74
N TYR A 136 6.33 9.80 -5.87
CA TYR A 136 5.94 10.46 -7.12
C TYR A 136 4.41 10.37 -7.25
N SER A 137 3.76 11.50 -7.45
CA SER A 137 2.33 11.60 -7.71
C SER A 137 2.08 12.30 -9.04
N HIS A 138 1.09 11.83 -9.80
CA HIS A 138 0.71 12.44 -11.08
C HIS A 138 -0.80 12.35 -11.27
#